data_9776eee5d0467f9f28b14f6fd55e0cea
#
_entry.id   9776eee5d0467f9f28b14f6fd55e0cea
#
_cell.length_a   1.000
_cell.length_b   1.000
_cell.length_c   1.000
_cell.angle_alpha   90.00
_cell.angle_beta   90.00
_cell.angle_gamma   90.00
#
_symmetry.space_group_name_H-M   'P 1'
#
loop_
_entity.id
_entity.type
_entity.pdbx_description
1 polymer ?
#
loop_
_entity_poly.entity_id
_entity_poly.type
_entity_poly.pdbx_seq_one_letter_code
_entity_poly.pdbx_strand_id
1 'polypeptide(L)'
;MESDTLPDHVKNLVSEEMYHGIEVSSLAVMIAEELGESKSFCDDLSVAGVLHDIGKMKINQYIFSEEDTLVIERMKYVRQHSLYSYEILNKAGYSKNILEAVFYHHENYNGTGYPDGLKGEEIPWMARILRTCDVFAALTSDRSYRKAFDLDSAVQIMIDEFADYDMDVFLSFQRILHNGKFKGIYSLRNNISGLQMEQLALFEKVI
;
A
#
# COMPACT_ATOMS: atom_id res chain seq x y z
N MET A 1 -9.88 34.73 11.76
CA MET A 1 -9.10 33.48 11.76
C MET A 1 -10.00 32.46 11.11
N GLU A 2 -9.85 32.29 9.79
CA GLU A 2 -10.50 31.19 9.08
C GLU A 2 -9.85 29.89 9.58
N SER A 3 -10.68 28.93 9.96
CA SER A 3 -10.21 27.62 10.39
C SER A 3 -9.56 26.94 9.20
N ASP A 4 -8.26 26.71 9.25
CA ASP A 4 -7.46 25.89 8.30
C ASP A 4 -7.86 24.41 8.41
N THR A 5 -9.14 24.10 8.22
CA THR A 5 -9.59 22.71 8.13
C THR A 5 -9.47 22.26 6.69
N LEU A 6 -8.73 21.18 6.48
CA LEU A 6 -8.63 20.52 5.17
C LEU A 6 -10.03 20.26 4.59
N PRO A 7 -10.26 20.46 3.27
CA PRO A 7 -11.51 20.11 2.62
C PRO A 7 -11.89 18.63 2.86
N ASP A 8 -13.18 18.35 3.02
CA ASP A 8 -13.65 17.01 3.38
C ASP A 8 -13.23 15.90 2.40
N HIS A 9 -13.12 16.22 1.10
CA HIS A 9 -12.61 15.26 0.11
C HIS A 9 -11.13 14.93 0.32
N VAL A 10 -10.32 15.88 0.82
CA VAL A 10 -8.91 15.63 1.16
C VAL A 10 -8.79 14.79 2.43
N LYS A 11 -9.63 15.05 3.44
CA LYS A 11 -9.69 14.25 4.66
C LYS A 11 -10.05 12.80 4.36
N ASN A 12 -11.07 12.59 3.53
CA ASN A 12 -11.48 11.24 3.13
C ASN A 12 -10.37 10.50 2.40
N LEU A 13 -9.69 11.17 1.47
CA LEU A 13 -8.58 10.59 0.73
C LEU A 13 -7.42 10.20 1.64
N VAL A 14 -7.01 11.10 2.56
CA VAL A 14 -5.95 10.80 3.53
C VAL A 14 -6.34 9.61 4.40
N SER A 15 -7.60 9.53 4.83
CA SER A 15 -8.09 8.42 5.62
C SER A 15 -8.06 7.10 4.84
N GLU A 16 -8.50 7.08 3.58
CA GLU A 16 -8.51 5.89 2.73
C GLU A 16 -7.07 5.36 2.50
N GLU A 17 -6.12 6.25 2.18
CA GLU A 17 -4.72 5.85 1.98
C GLU A 17 -4.06 5.39 3.29
N MET A 18 -4.40 5.99 4.43
CA MET A 18 -3.91 5.53 5.73
C MET A 18 -4.43 4.13 6.08
N TYR A 19 -5.72 3.86 5.87
CA TYR A 19 -6.29 2.54 6.14
C TYR A 19 -5.67 1.47 5.24
N HIS A 20 -5.52 1.78 3.95
CA HIS A 20 -4.84 0.92 3.01
C HIS A 20 -3.39 0.63 3.46
N GLY A 21 -2.64 1.66 3.82
CA GLY A 21 -1.27 1.51 4.30
C GLY A 21 -1.16 0.66 5.58
N ILE A 22 -2.09 0.80 6.54
CA ILE A 22 -2.14 -0.02 7.76
C ILE A 22 -2.43 -1.49 7.41
N GLU A 23 -3.34 -1.76 6.47
CA GLU A 23 -3.68 -3.11 6.02
C GLU A 23 -2.47 -3.77 5.34
N VAL A 24 -1.82 -3.06 4.41
CA VAL A 24 -0.60 -3.51 3.72
C VAL A 24 0.51 -3.78 4.73
N SER A 25 0.78 -2.85 5.65
CA SER A 25 1.78 -2.98 6.71
C SER A 25 1.54 -4.21 7.58
N SER A 26 0.31 -4.39 8.05
CA SER A 26 -0.05 -5.50 8.93
C SER A 26 0.15 -6.86 8.24
N LEU A 27 -0.28 -6.99 6.99
CA LEU A 27 -0.10 -8.21 6.21
C LEU A 27 1.37 -8.46 5.90
N ALA A 28 2.13 -7.42 5.54
CA ALA A 28 3.54 -7.50 5.24
C ALA A 28 4.36 -8.00 6.44
N VAL A 29 4.09 -7.48 7.64
CA VAL A 29 4.73 -7.94 8.87
C VAL A 29 4.41 -9.41 9.15
N MET A 30 3.15 -9.84 8.98
CA MET A 30 2.79 -11.25 9.18
C MET A 30 3.52 -12.18 8.21
N ILE A 31 3.68 -11.76 6.94
CA ILE A 31 4.45 -12.52 5.95
C ILE A 31 5.92 -12.57 6.34
N ALA A 32 6.52 -11.44 6.73
CA ALA A 32 7.91 -11.37 7.16
C ALA A 32 8.18 -12.27 8.39
N GLU A 33 7.30 -12.26 9.39
CA GLU A 33 7.38 -13.14 10.55
C GLU A 33 7.26 -14.62 10.18
N GLU A 34 6.35 -14.99 9.26
CA GLU A 34 6.18 -16.35 8.76
C GLU A 34 7.42 -16.81 7.98
N LEU A 35 8.13 -15.89 7.30
CA LEU A 35 9.38 -16.13 6.60
C LEU A 35 10.60 -16.17 7.54
N GLY A 36 10.42 -15.85 8.83
CA GLY A 36 11.49 -15.87 9.84
C GLY A 36 12.39 -14.64 9.83
N GLU A 37 11.91 -13.53 9.31
CA GLU A 37 12.66 -12.28 9.26
C GLU A 37 12.90 -11.67 10.66
N SER A 38 13.96 -10.88 10.77
CA SER A 38 14.31 -10.23 12.03
C SER A 38 13.29 -9.16 12.43
N LYS A 39 13.21 -8.88 13.74
CA LYS A 39 12.35 -7.82 14.26
C LYS A 39 12.66 -6.46 13.60
N SER A 40 13.94 -6.12 13.41
CA SER A 40 14.34 -4.86 12.76
C SER A 40 13.86 -4.79 11.32
N PHE A 41 13.87 -5.92 10.59
CA PHE A 41 13.32 -5.99 9.24
C PHE A 41 11.79 -5.78 9.26
N CYS A 42 11.08 -6.43 10.18
CA CYS A 42 9.64 -6.24 10.34
C CYS A 42 9.26 -4.80 10.72
N ASP A 43 10.06 -4.15 11.58
CA ASP A 43 9.86 -2.75 11.97
C ASP A 43 10.02 -1.81 10.74
N ASP A 44 11.10 -1.97 9.94
CA ASP A 44 11.31 -1.21 8.71
C ASP A 44 10.20 -1.48 7.68
N LEU A 45 9.81 -2.74 7.50
CA LEU A 45 8.75 -3.15 6.56
C LEU A 45 7.39 -2.60 6.98
N SER A 46 7.12 -2.54 8.29
CA SER A 46 5.89 -1.92 8.81
C SER A 46 5.80 -0.45 8.43
N VAL A 47 6.88 0.29 8.60
CA VAL A 47 6.95 1.71 8.20
C VAL A 47 6.78 1.86 6.69
N ALA A 48 7.48 1.03 5.90
CA ALA A 48 7.36 1.05 4.45
C ALA A 48 5.92 0.76 4.00
N GLY A 49 5.24 -0.22 4.61
CA GLY A 49 3.86 -0.56 4.30
C GLY A 49 2.87 0.56 4.57
N VAL A 50 3.01 1.28 5.70
CA VAL A 50 2.14 2.43 6.00
C VAL A 50 2.36 3.58 5.04
N LEU A 51 3.61 3.83 4.61
CA LEU A 51 4.01 5.04 3.89
C LEU A 51 4.23 4.84 2.38
N HIS A 52 4.06 3.60 1.83
CA HIS A 52 4.41 3.31 0.44
C HIS A 52 3.74 4.25 -0.56
N ASP A 53 2.53 4.67 -0.27
CA ASP A 53 1.66 5.47 -1.14
C ASP A 53 1.60 6.96 -0.78
N ILE A 54 2.42 7.46 0.16
CA ILE A 54 2.37 8.86 0.61
C ILE A 54 2.57 9.86 -0.53
N GLY A 55 3.25 9.47 -1.60
CA GLY A 55 3.44 10.28 -2.80
C GLY A 55 2.16 10.59 -3.58
N LYS A 56 1.08 9.82 -3.38
CA LYS A 56 -0.24 10.10 -3.96
C LYS A 56 -0.79 11.45 -3.52
N MET A 57 -0.44 11.90 -2.32
CA MET A 57 -0.84 13.24 -1.83
C MET A 57 -0.32 14.36 -2.74
N LYS A 58 0.87 14.17 -3.35
CA LYS A 58 1.45 15.15 -4.29
C LYS A 58 0.72 15.14 -5.64
N ILE A 59 0.27 13.97 -6.08
CA ILE A 59 -0.38 13.78 -7.38
C ILE A 59 -1.81 14.31 -7.37
N ASN A 60 -2.53 14.12 -6.27
CA ASN A 60 -3.93 14.52 -6.16
C ASN A 60 -4.15 16.00 -6.38
N GLN A 61 -3.17 16.87 -6.06
CA GLN A 61 -3.26 18.31 -6.36
C GLN A 61 -3.33 18.59 -7.86
N TYR A 62 -2.78 17.71 -8.72
CA TYR A 62 -2.76 17.87 -10.18
C TYR A 62 -3.94 17.16 -10.87
N ILE A 63 -4.38 16.00 -10.36
CA ILE A 63 -5.45 15.20 -11.00
C ILE A 63 -6.82 15.87 -10.85
N PHE A 64 -7.07 16.58 -9.74
CA PHE A 64 -8.34 17.29 -9.50
C PHE A 64 -8.42 18.65 -10.17
N SER A 65 -7.33 19.18 -10.73
CA SER A 65 -7.30 20.49 -11.40
C SER A 65 -7.57 20.45 -12.90
N GLU A 66 -7.57 19.26 -13.52
CA GLU A 66 -7.76 19.13 -14.98
C GLU A 66 -8.88 18.12 -15.32
N GLU A 67 -10.03 18.67 -15.76
CA GLU A 67 -11.22 17.87 -16.12
C GLU A 67 -11.07 17.03 -17.40
N ASP A 68 -10.00 17.19 -18.19
CA ASP A 68 -9.91 16.67 -19.58
C ASP A 68 -8.67 15.79 -19.91
N THR A 69 -7.92 15.29 -18.93
CA THR A 69 -6.77 14.43 -19.22
C THR A 69 -7.19 13.01 -19.63
N LEU A 70 -6.65 12.54 -20.76
CA LEU A 70 -6.84 11.15 -21.23
C LEU A 70 -6.40 10.13 -20.15
N VAL A 71 -7.13 9.02 -20.04
CA VAL A 71 -6.88 7.95 -19.04
C VAL A 71 -5.41 7.50 -19.03
N ILE A 72 -4.77 7.43 -20.20
CA ILE A 72 -3.37 7.03 -20.35
C ILE A 72 -2.41 8.03 -19.69
N GLU A 73 -2.68 9.33 -19.80
CA GLU A 73 -1.86 10.37 -19.15
C GLU A 73 -2.05 10.34 -17.63
N ARG A 74 -3.28 10.16 -17.15
CA ARG A 74 -3.57 9.96 -15.72
C ARG A 74 -2.79 8.77 -15.14
N MET A 75 -2.78 7.62 -15.85
CA MET A 75 -2.02 6.45 -15.43
C MET A 75 -0.51 6.73 -15.35
N LYS A 76 0.02 7.55 -16.26
CA LYS A 76 1.42 7.95 -16.25
C LYS A 76 1.78 8.81 -15.04
N TYR A 77 0.88 9.72 -14.64
CA TYR A 77 1.02 10.51 -13.42
C TYR A 77 0.88 9.64 -12.15
N VAL A 78 -0.09 8.75 -12.14
CA VAL A 78 -0.29 7.84 -10.99
C VAL A 78 0.96 7.00 -10.73
N ARG A 79 1.65 6.51 -11.76
CA ARG A 79 2.90 5.75 -11.61
C ARG A 79 4.05 6.53 -10.98
N GLN A 80 3.96 7.87 -10.94
CA GLN A 80 4.99 8.71 -10.30
C GLN A 80 4.88 8.73 -8.77
N HIS A 81 3.79 8.19 -8.18
CA HIS A 81 3.66 8.24 -6.72
C HIS A 81 4.80 7.50 -6.01
N SER A 82 5.31 6.39 -6.55
CA SER A 82 6.44 5.66 -5.96
C SER A 82 7.70 6.53 -5.88
N LEU A 83 7.99 7.31 -6.95
CA LEU A 83 9.07 8.29 -6.94
C LEU A 83 8.83 9.41 -5.91
N TYR A 84 7.63 9.95 -5.87
CA TYR A 84 7.30 11.01 -4.90
C TYR A 84 7.31 10.50 -3.46
N SER A 85 6.87 9.27 -3.21
CA SER A 85 6.99 8.63 -1.89
C SER A 85 8.47 8.50 -1.49
N TYR A 86 9.31 8.01 -2.40
CA TYR A 86 10.76 7.95 -2.20
C TYR A 86 11.35 9.32 -1.86
N GLU A 87 11.04 10.37 -2.63
CA GLU A 87 11.56 11.73 -2.39
C GLU A 87 11.16 12.29 -1.02
N ILE A 88 9.89 12.11 -0.63
CA ILE A 88 9.36 12.56 0.66
C ILE A 88 10.10 11.87 1.80
N LEU A 89 10.20 10.54 1.74
CA LEU A 89 10.82 9.74 2.80
C LEU A 89 12.34 9.93 2.86
N ASN A 90 13.01 10.08 1.71
CA ASN A 90 14.43 10.38 1.66
C ASN A 90 14.75 11.74 2.30
N LYS A 91 13.94 12.76 2.03
CA LYS A 91 14.06 14.07 2.68
C LYS A 91 13.80 14.00 4.20
N ALA A 92 12.95 13.09 4.63
CA ALA A 92 12.66 12.85 6.04
C ALA A 92 13.73 11.99 6.76
N GLY A 93 14.72 11.44 6.03
CA GLY A 93 15.86 10.70 6.59
C GLY A 93 15.58 9.23 6.91
N TYR A 94 14.60 8.60 6.24
CA TYR A 94 14.32 7.16 6.41
C TYR A 94 15.46 6.28 5.86
N SER A 95 15.54 5.05 6.37
CA SER A 95 16.58 4.09 5.99
C SER A 95 16.51 3.72 4.50
N LYS A 96 17.68 3.33 3.92
CA LYS A 96 17.76 2.88 2.54
C LYS A 96 16.78 1.74 2.24
N ASN A 97 16.61 0.80 3.18
CA ASN A 97 15.72 -0.35 3.01
C ASN A 97 14.26 0.10 2.83
N ILE A 98 13.78 1.05 3.65
CA ILE A 98 12.45 1.64 3.53
C ILE A 98 12.29 2.37 2.20
N LEU A 99 13.30 3.16 1.81
CA LEU A 99 13.28 3.92 0.57
C LEU A 99 13.18 3.03 -0.66
N GLU A 100 14.01 1.98 -0.73
CA GLU A 100 13.99 1.01 -1.83
C GLU A 100 12.68 0.20 -1.86
N ALA A 101 12.17 -0.21 -0.69
CA ALA A 101 10.90 -0.90 -0.60
C ALA A 101 9.76 -0.07 -1.19
N VAL A 102 9.70 1.20 -0.80
CA VAL A 102 8.66 2.13 -1.27
C VAL A 102 8.84 2.50 -2.75
N PHE A 103 10.06 2.64 -3.24
CA PHE A 103 10.30 3.00 -4.64
C PHE A 103 9.91 1.87 -5.60
N TYR A 104 10.20 0.61 -5.21
CA TYR A 104 10.06 -0.57 -6.07
C TYR A 104 8.82 -1.44 -5.77
N HIS A 105 7.87 -0.98 -4.92
CA HIS A 105 6.72 -1.80 -4.55
C HIS A 105 5.75 -2.14 -5.69
N HIS A 106 5.92 -1.53 -6.84
CA HIS A 106 5.17 -1.83 -8.07
C HIS A 106 5.97 -2.64 -9.11
N GLU A 107 7.16 -3.09 -8.76
CA GLU A 107 7.86 -4.06 -9.61
C GLU A 107 7.16 -5.43 -9.53
N ASN A 108 7.06 -6.09 -10.68
CA ASN A 108 6.56 -7.45 -10.79
C ASN A 108 7.73 -8.42 -10.93
N TYR A 109 7.65 -9.56 -10.27
CA TYR A 109 8.75 -10.55 -10.25
C TYR A 109 9.15 -11.01 -11.66
N ASN A 110 8.21 -11.00 -12.62
CA ASN A 110 8.46 -11.31 -14.02
C ASN A 110 9.09 -10.16 -14.84
N GLY A 111 9.27 -8.96 -14.25
CA GLY A 111 9.89 -7.78 -14.88
C GLY A 111 8.90 -6.91 -15.68
N THR A 112 7.60 -7.10 -15.54
CA THR A 112 6.58 -6.28 -16.22
C THR A 112 6.13 -5.06 -15.40
N GLY A 113 6.72 -4.87 -14.22
CA GLY A 113 6.40 -3.80 -13.29
C GLY A 113 7.02 -2.44 -13.64
N TYR A 114 7.04 -1.56 -12.68
CA TYR A 114 7.66 -0.23 -12.77
C TYR A 114 8.24 0.18 -11.39
N PRO A 115 9.19 1.15 -11.30
CA PRO A 115 9.59 2.11 -12.34
C PRO A 115 10.65 1.60 -13.32
N ASP A 116 11.51 0.64 -12.92
CA ASP A 116 12.71 0.27 -13.67
C ASP A 116 12.57 -1.06 -14.44
N GLY A 117 11.49 -1.83 -14.19
CA GLY A 117 11.26 -3.15 -14.79
C GLY A 117 12.23 -4.20 -14.27
N LEU A 118 12.60 -4.13 -12.99
CA LEU A 118 13.46 -5.10 -12.31
C LEU A 118 12.81 -6.48 -12.33
N LYS A 119 13.65 -7.54 -12.37
CA LYS A 119 13.17 -8.91 -12.47
C LYS A 119 13.75 -9.81 -11.39
N GLY A 120 12.90 -10.63 -10.80
CA GLY A 120 13.32 -11.64 -9.84
C GLY A 120 13.97 -11.02 -8.61
N GLU A 121 15.17 -11.48 -8.27
CA GLU A 121 15.92 -11.04 -7.08
C GLU A 121 16.59 -9.66 -7.24
N GLU A 122 16.54 -9.04 -8.42
CA GLU A 122 16.94 -7.64 -8.60
C GLU A 122 16.01 -6.70 -7.82
N ILE A 123 14.75 -7.13 -7.60
CA ILE A 123 13.77 -6.40 -6.81
C ILE A 123 14.13 -6.53 -5.32
N PRO A 124 14.26 -5.42 -4.58
CA PRO A 124 14.53 -5.45 -3.14
C PRO A 124 13.53 -6.33 -2.38
N TRP A 125 14.03 -7.13 -1.43
CA TRP A 125 13.23 -8.13 -0.73
C TRP A 125 11.96 -7.57 -0.08
N MET A 126 12.06 -6.43 0.61
CA MET A 126 10.90 -5.73 1.18
C MET A 126 9.89 -5.32 0.11
N ALA A 127 10.34 -4.90 -1.07
CA ALA A 127 9.45 -4.49 -2.15
C ALA A 127 8.64 -5.68 -2.70
N ARG A 128 9.25 -6.87 -2.81
CA ARG A 128 8.55 -8.11 -3.20
C ARG A 128 7.43 -8.47 -2.22
N ILE A 129 7.66 -8.29 -0.91
CA ILE A 129 6.63 -8.50 0.11
C ILE A 129 5.53 -7.45 -0.01
N LEU A 130 5.88 -6.17 -0.11
CA LEU A 130 4.91 -5.08 -0.26
C LEU A 130 4.03 -5.27 -1.50
N ARG A 131 4.61 -5.68 -2.63
CA ARG A 131 3.87 -5.93 -3.88
C ARG A 131 2.71 -6.91 -3.67
N THR A 132 2.97 -8.03 -3.01
CA THR A 132 1.94 -9.05 -2.73
C THR A 132 0.85 -8.50 -1.82
N CYS A 133 1.24 -7.75 -0.78
CA CYS A 133 0.30 -7.19 0.19
C CYS A 133 -0.56 -6.07 -0.41
N ASP A 134 0.06 -5.17 -1.20
CA ASP A 134 -0.61 -4.06 -1.84
C ASP A 134 -1.70 -4.54 -2.82
N VAL A 135 -1.36 -5.51 -3.69
CA VAL A 135 -2.35 -6.07 -4.62
C VAL A 135 -3.52 -6.69 -3.88
N PHE A 136 -3.25 -7.51 -2.85
CA PHE A 136 -4.32 -8.13 -2.08
C PHE A 136 -5.20 -7.10 -1.38
N ALA A 137 -4.61 -6.14 -0.69
CA ALA A 137 -5.34 -5.06 -0.03
C ALA A 137 -6.14 -4.21 -1.03
N ALA A 138 -5.57 -3.96 -2.22
CA ALA A 138 -6.28 -3.26 -3.29
C ALA A 138 -7.47 -4.07 -3.81
N LEU A 139 -7.35 -5.38 -4.02
CA LEU A 139 -8.44 -6.24 -4.50
C LEU A 139 -9.58 -6.35 -3.49
N THR A 140 -9.27 -6.44 -2.21
CA THR A 140 -10.24 -6.61 -1.13
C THR A 140 -10.80 -5.29 -0.59
N SER A 141 -10.42 -4.13 -1.18
CA SER A 141 -10.93 -2.80 -0.82
C SER A 141 -11.98 -2.31 -1.82
N ASP A 142 -12.99 -1.58 -1.33
CA ASP A 142 -13.86 -0.77 -2.19
C ASP A 142 -13.03 0.34 -2.83
N ARG A 143 -13.22 0.53 -4.13
CA ARG A 143 -12.65 1.64 -4.88
C ARG A 143 -13.78 2.46 -5.53
N SER A 144 -13.53 3.71 -5.86
CA SER A 144 -14.54 4.59 -6.46
C SER A 144 -15.21 4.02 -7.73
N TYR A 145 -14.50 3.15 -8.44
CA TYR A 145 -14.92 2.53 -9.70
C TYR A 145 -15.25 1.02 -9.57
N ARG A 146 -15.06 0.39 -8.39
CA ARG A 146 -15.23 -1.06 -8.19
C ARG A 146 -15.47 -1.40 -6.73
N LYS A 147 -16.39 -2.31 -6.46
CA LYS A 147 -16.56 -2.92 -5.15
C LYS A 147 -15.40 -3.90 -4.84
N ALA A 148 -15.16 -4.11 -3.54
CA ALA A 148 -14.22 -5.12 -3.06
C ALA A 148 -14.58 -6.50 -3.61
N PHE A 149 -13.59 -7.28 -4.00
CA PHE A 149 -13.76 -8.71 -4.21
C PHE A 149 -13.87 -9.41 -2.85
N ASP A 150 -14.58 -10.53 -2.81
CA ASP A 150 -14.48 -11.47 -1.69
C ASP A 150 -13.09 -12.11 -1.65
N LEU A 151 -12.75 -12.73 -0.52
CA LEU A 151 -11.41 -13.28 -0.30
C LEU A 151 -11.04 -14.35 -1.33
N ASP A 152 -11.97 -15.25 -1.64
CA ASP A 152 -11.70 -16.36 -2.57
C ASP A 152 -11.47 -15.82 -4.00
N SER A 153 -12.28 -14.87 -4.42
CA SER A 153 -12.12 -14.20 -5.73
C SER A 153 -10.81 -13.43 -5.82
N ALA A 154 -10.42 -12.69 -4.76
CA ALA A 154 -9.17 -11.96 -4.72
C ALA A 154 -7.96 -12.89 -4.81
N VAL A 155 -7.96 -13.99 -4.05
CA VAL A 155 -6.90 -15.01 -4.10
C VAL A 155 -6.83 -15.67 -5.47
N GLN A 156 -7.97 -15.97 -6.09
CA GLN A 156 -8.00 -16.58 -7.43
C GLN A 156 -7.38 -15.66 -8.49
N ILE A 157 -7.70 -14.36 -8.45
CA ILE A 157 -7.07 -13.35 -9.34
C ILE A 157 -5.55 -13.35 -9.17
N MET A 158 -5.07 -13.37 -7.92
CA MET A 158 -3.63 -13.38 -7.66
C MET A 158 -2.97 -14.70 -8.09
N ILE A 159 -3.67 -15.83 -8.01
CA ILE A 159 -3.19 -17.12 -8.54
C ILE A 159 -3.07 -17.06 -10.07
N ASP A 160 -4.02 -16.46 -10.77
CA ASP A 160 -3.99 -16.33 -12.23
C ASP A 160 -2.81 -15.42 -12.67
N GLU A 161 -2.37 -14.50 -11.82
CA GLU A 161 -1.24 -13.58 -12.01
C GLU A 161 0.03 -14.01 -11.24
N PHE A 162 0.18 -15.28 -10.87
CA PHE A 162 1.24 -15.76 -9.96
C PHE A 162 2.66 -15.39 -10.39
N ALA A 163 2.90 -15.20 -11.69
CA ALA A 163 4.21 -14.82 -12.22
C ALA A 163 4.67 -13.41 -11.81
N ASP A 164 3.73 -12.58 -11.32
CA ASP A 164 3.99 -11.22 -10.84
C ASP A 164 4.57 -11.19 -9.43
N TYR A 165 4.50 -12.31 -8.69
CA TYR A 165 4.88 -12.39 -7.28
C TYR A 165 6.10 -13.28 -7.07
N ASP A 166 6.88 -12.97 -6.04
CA ASP A 166 7.87 -13.90 -5.50
C ASP A 166 7.16 -15.11 -4.89
N MET A 167 7.58 -16.31 -5.27
CA MET A 167 6.88 -17.54 -4.88
C MET A 167 6.95 -17.81 -3.38
N ASP A 168 8.06 -17.52 -2.72
CA ASP A 168 8.21 -17.74 -1.27
C ASP A 168 7.29 -16.78 -0.50
N VAL A 169 7.20 -15.54 -0.94
CA VAL A 169 6.27 -14.54 -0.40
C VAL A 169 4.83 -14.98 -0.61
N PHE A 170 4.48 -15.38 -1.84
CA PHE A 170 3.12 -15.76 -2.20
C PHE A 170 2.63 -17.00 -1.44
N LEU A 171 3.48 -18.02 -1.27
CA LEU A 171 3.15 -19.21 -0.49
C LEU A 171 2.99 -18.88 1.01
N SER A 172 3.81 -17.98 1.55
CA SER A 172 3.67 -17.50 2.93
C SER A 172 2.37 -16.73 3.13
N PHE A 173 2.02 -15.86 2.19
CA PHE A 173 0.74 -15.17 2.15
C PHE A 173 -0.45 -16.16 2.18
N GLN A 174 -0.45 -17.17 1.32
CA GLN A 174 -1.50 -18.19 1.30
C GLN A 174 -1.61 -18.94 2.63
N ARG A 175 -0.47 -19.34 3.25
CA ARG A 175 -0.47 -19.99 4.56
C ARG A 175 -1.13 -19.13 5.64
N ILE A 176 -0.86 -17.82 5.65
CA ILE A 176 -1.45 -16.88 6.61
C ILE A 176 -2.96 -16.80 6.43
N LEU A 177 -3.44 -16.74 5.20
CA LEU A 177 -4.89 -16.72 4.91
C LEU A 177 -5.59 -18.00 5.40
N HIS A 178 -5.02 -19.17 5.08
CA HIS A 178 -5.61 -20.47 5.46
C HIS A 178 -5.58 -20.72 6.98
N ASN A 179 -4.55 -20.25 7.69
CA ASN A 179 -4.44 -20.41 9.14
C ASN A 179 -5.36 -19.49 9.95
N GLY A 180 -6.14 -18.67 9.29
CA GLY A 180 -7.10 -17.76 9.93
C GLY A 180 -6.46 -16.60 10.71
N LYS A 181 -5.14 -16.46 10.69
CA LYS A 181 -4.40 -15.35 11.33
C LYS A 181 -4.87 -13.98 10.78
N PHE A 182 -5.27 -13.95 9.52
CA PHE A 182 -5.73 -12.74 8.84
C PHE A 182 -7.13 -12.27 9.26
N LYS A 183 -7.96 -13.14 9.83
CA LYS A 183 -9.35 -12.77 10.22
C LYS A 183 -9.41 -11.60 11.19
N GLY A 184 -8.39 -11.44 12.04
CA GLY A 184 -8.29 -10.31 12.98
C GLY A 184 -8.14 -8.97 12.27
N ILE A 185 -7.35 -8.90 11.21
CA ILE A 185 -7.09 -7.65 10.44
C ILE A 185 -8.31 -7.28 9.61
N TYR A 186 -8.95 -8.26 8.97
CA TYR A 186 -10.17 -8.05 8.19
C TYR A 186 -11.35 -7.60 9.06
N SER A 187 -11.40 -8.03 10.33
CA SER A 187 -12.39 -7.54 11.29
C SER A 187 -12.10 -6.13 11.81
N LEU A 188 -10.82 -5.73 11.88
CA LEU A 188 -10.45 -4.35 12.22
C LEU A 188 -10.98 -3.36 11.18
N ARG A 189 -10.95 -3.69 9.90
CA ARG A 189 -11.53 -2.85 8.84
C ARG A 189 -13.02 -2.60 9.04
N ASN A 190 -13.78 -3.65 9.37
CA ASN A 190 -15.21 -3.54 9.64
C ASN A 190 -15.50 -2.79 10.96
N ASN A 191 -14.57 -2.79 11.92
CA ASN A 191 -14.69 -2.07 13.18
C ASN A 191 -14.20 -0.63 13.09
N ILE A 192 -13.18 -0.36 12.25
CA ILE A 192 -12.61 1.00 12.08
C ILE A 192 -13.53 1.86 11.21
N SER A 193 -14.26 1.29 10.24
CA SER A 193 -15.34 2.02 9.55
C SER A 193 -16.47 2.47 10.49
N GLY A 194 -16.54 1.91 11.70
CA GLY A 194 -17.44 2.31 12.79
C GLY A 194 -16.80 3.18 13.88
N LEU A 195 -15.48 3.32 13.91
CA LEU A 195 -14.78 4.25 14.80
C LEU A 195 -14.85 5.64 14.16
N GLN A 196 -15.82 6.40 14.65
CA GLN A 196 -16.15 7.74 14.20
C GLN A 196 -14.94 8.67 14.17
N MET A 197 -14.97 9.57 13.22
CA MET A 197 -14.13 10.75 12.98
C MET A 197 -13.65 11.53 14.22
N GLU A 198 -14.18 11.27 15.42
CA GLU A 198 -13.77 11.89 16.69
C GLU A 198 -12.34 11.54 17.12
N GLN A 199 -11.80 10.39 16.70
CA GLN A 199 -10.42 10.03 17.02
C GLN A 199 -9.40 10.60 16.02
N LEU A 200 -9.83 10.90 14.79
CA LEU A 200 -8.99 11.61 13.80
C LEU A 200 -8.77 13.08 14.22
N ALA A 201 -9.70 13.69 14.93
CA ALA A 201 -9.56 15.04 15.51
C ALA A 201 -8.45 15.13 16.56
N LEU A 202 -7.98 14.01 17.11
CA LEU A 202 -6.83 13.98 18.02
C LEU A 202 -5.50 14.08 17.25
N PHE A 203 -5.43 13.61 16.00
CA PHE A 203 -4.24 13.77 15.15
C PHE A 203 -4.11 15.18 14.57
N GLU A 204 -5.22 15.90 14.36
CA GLU A 204 -5.20 17.31 13.92
C GLU A 204 -4.55 18.27 14.93
N LYS A 205 -4.34 17.83 16.17
CA LYS A 205 -3.70 18.66 17.24
C LYS A 205 -2.20 18.43 17.36
N VAL A 206 -1.62 17.50 16.58
CA VAL A 206 -0.20 17.08 16.70
C VAL A 206 0.61 17.46 15.45
N ILE A 207 -0.04 17.90 14.36
CA ILE A 207 0.59 18.48 13.17
C ILE A 207 0.32 20.00 13.15
#